data_f87e2dbec7e8602c4806179e1a62ac05
#
_entry.id   f87e2dbec7e8602c4806179e1a62ac05
#
_cell.length_a   1.000
_cell.length_b   1.000
_cell.length_c   1.000
_cell.angle_alpha   90.00
_cell.angle_beta   90.00
_cell.angle_gamma   90.00
#
_symmetry.space_group_name_H-M   'P 1'
#
loop_
_entity.id
_entity.type
_entity.pdbx_description
1 polymer ?
#
loop_
_entity_poly.entity_id
_entity_poly.type
_entity_poly.pdbx_seq_one_letter_code
_entity_poly.pdbx_strand_id
1 'polypeptide(L)'
;MNYFLFKLQFDTAVHFGGADSALSLYTSEETLRADTLFSALCHETLVQHGEEALEQLCAQVRQGKFLLSDTMPWYGETFYLPKPIAASESTEEVETTLRKKVKKLVWIPVLEFDRYARSLHEGHFTPDEQPESFGTHYEQTKAAVPMQGDTMPYQVGLFRFAPDCGLYFICGFTEDGQDEDLEYLLDWLGATGIGGKVSSGYGKFHVVQKLCLNTPSDAQTKWLRRALSANSAPYLLLTTSLPQTDELDHALEGASFQLIRRSGFMASDRVETPLKKKTQYALSAGSVLQNRYQGALYDVGLSDVHPVYRYSKPIFMGVTL
;
A
#
# COMPACT_ATOMS: atom_id res chain seq x y z
N MET A 1 4.45 10.90 17.10
CA MET A 1 3.83 9.83 16.30
C MET A 1 4.36 8.50 16.78
N ASN A 2 3.47 7.60 17.20
CA ASN A 2 3.81 6.23 17.54
C ASN A 2 3.57 5.38 16.29
N TYR A 3 4.62 4.68 15.83
CA TYR A 3 4.54 3.85 14.63
C TYR A 3 4.43 2.38 15.01
N PHE A 4 3.55 1.67 14.30
CA PHE A 4 3.33 0.23 14.41
C PHE A 4 3.42 -0.42 13.04
N LEU A 5 3.84 -1.67 13.02
CA LEU A 5 3.87 -2.53 11.85
C LEU A 5 2.90 -3.69 12.09
N PHE A 6 1.98 -3.91 11.16
CA PHE A 6 1.06 -5.05 11.16
C PHE A 6 1.44 -6.01 10.04
N LYS A 7 1.78 -7.24 10.40
CA LYS A 7 2.13 -8.34 9.49
C LYS A 7 0.87 -9.18 9.23
N LEU A 8 0.46 -9.29 7.97
CA LEU A 8 -0.75 -9.96 7.53
C LEU A 8 -0.42 -11.24 6.77
N GLN A 9 -1.06 -12.34 7.13
CA GLN A 9 -1.03 -13.62 6.42
C GLN A 9 -2.35 -13.81 5.68
N PHE A 10 -2.31 -14.10 4.39
CA PHE A 10 -3.51 -14.32 3.60
C PHE A 10 -3.88 -15.82 3.55
N ASP A 11 -5.10 -16.13 4.00
CA ASP A 11 -5.63 -17.49 4.03
C ASP A 11 -6.20 -17.91 2.67
N THR A 12 -6.65 -16.93 1.89
CA THR A 12 -7.22 -17.14 0.56
C THR A 12 -6.50 -16.30 -0.48
N ALA A 13 -6.68 -16.63 -1.75
CA ALA A 13 -6.19 -15.79 -2.84
C ALA A 13 -6.81 -14.40 -2.78
N VAL A 14 -6.13 -13.42 -3.35
CA VAL A 14 -6.56 -12.03 -3.40
C VAL A 14 -6.88 -11.60 -4.83
N HIS A 15 -7.77 -10.62 -4.94
CA HIS A 15 -8.01 -9.86 -6.17
C HIS A 15 -7.83 -8.37 -5.87
N PHE A 16 -6.62 -7.87 -6.10
CA PHE A 16 -6.31 -6.45 -5.96
C PHE A 16 -6.32 -5.81 -7.34
N GLY A 17 -7.45 -5.20 -7.69
CA GLY A 17 -7.63 -4.60 -9.03
C GLY A 17 -6.58 -3.52 -9.32
N GLY A 18 -5.95 -3.63 -10.48
CA GLY A 18 -4.97 -2.64 -10.95
C GLY A 18 -5.58 -1.30 -11.34
N ALA A 19 -4.71 -0.35 -11.69
CA ALA A 19 -5.09 1.00 -12.08
C ALA A 19 -5.82 1.08 -13.43
N ASP A 20 -5.67 0.07 -14.29
CA ASP A 20 -6.36 -0.01 -15.57
C ASP A 20 -7.75 -0.62 -15.37
N SER A 21 -8.78 0.21 -15.52
CA SER A 21 -10.17 -0.22 -15.34
C SER A 21 -10.64 -1.26 -16.35
N ALA A 22 -10.01 -1.36 -17.53
CA ALA A 22 -10.36 -2.33 -18.55
C ALA A 22 -9.85 -3.74 -18.22
N LEU A 23 -8.67 -3.83 -17.59
CA LEU A 23 -8.02 -5.08 -17.24
C LEU A 23 -8.14 -5.45 -15.75
N SER A 24 -8.72 -4.57 -14.94
CA SER A 24 -8.76 -4.72 -13.48
C SER A 24 -9.46 -6.00 -12.99
N LEU A 25 -10.32 -6.60 -13.82
CA LEU A 25 -10.95 -7.88 -13.51
C LEU A 25 -10.05 -9.08 -13.83
N TYR A 26 -9.21 -8.94 -14.85
CA TYR A 26 -8.38 -10.04 -15.38
C TYR A 26 -6.99 -10.12 -14.74
N THR A 27 -6.59 -9.07 -14.03
CA THR A 27 -5.29 -9.00 -13.36
C THR A 27 -5.45 -8.70 -11.88
N SER A 28 -4.53 -9.17 -11.06
CA SER A 28 -4.42 -8.81 -9.65
C SER A 28 -3.04 -8.21 -9.40
N GLU A 29 -2.98 -7.08 -8.70
CA GLU A 29 -1.75 -6.60 -8.08
C GLU A 29 -1.37 -7.51 -6.91
N GLU A 30 -0.11 -7.45 -6.48
CA GLU A 30 0.40 -8.24 -5.34
C GLU A 30 0.25 -7.47 -4.02
N THR A 31 0.08 -6.15 -4.06
CA THR A 31 0.00 -5.27 -2.90
C THR A 31 -1.20 -4.34 -2.97
N LEU A 32 -1.60 -3.84 -1.81
CA LEU A 32 -2.66 -2.84 -1.67
C LEU A 32 -2.08 -1.45 -1.47
N ARG A 33 -2.73 -0.46 -2.05
CA ARG A 33 -2.44 0.94 -1.77
C ARG A 33 -3.14 1.40 -0.49
N ALA A 34 -2.56 2.37 0.19
CA ALA A 34 -3.11 2.93 1.42
C ALA A 34 -4.55 3.44 1.26
N ASP A 35 -4.90 4.02 0.11
CA ASP A 35 -6.27 4.49 -0.16
C ASP A 35 -7.28 3.34 -0.24
N THR A 36 -6.86 2.16 -0.70
CA THR A 36 -7.71 0.97 -0.75
C THR A 36 -7.85 0.34 0.64
N LEU A 37 -6.73 0.24 1.39
CA LEU A 37 -6.75 -0.22 2.77
C LEU A 37 -7.63 0.70 3.65
N PHE A 38 -7.44 2.01 3.54
CA PHE A 38 -8.25 2.99 4.28
C PHE A 38 -9.74 2.89 3.93
N SER A 39 -10.08 2.73 2.64
CA SER A 39 -11.47 2.52 2.22
C SER A 39 -12.08 1.28 2.85
N ALA A 40 -11.33 0.19 2.96
CA ALA A 40 -11.78 -1.04 3.61
C ALA A 40 -11.98 -0.83 5.13
N LEU A 41 -11.06 -0.14 5.80
CA LEU A 41 -11.21 0.24 7.20
C LEU A 41 -12.44 1.14 7.43
N CYS A 42 -12.70 2.11 6.54
CA CYS A 42 -13.90 2.94 6.61
C CYS A 42 -15.19 2.11 6.53
N HIS A 43 -15.24 1.14 5.63
CA HIS A 43 -16.39 0.23 5.50
C HIS A 43 -16.59 -0.60 6.77
N GLU A 44 -15.52 -1.17 7.29
CA GLU A 44 -15.59 -1.98 8.50
C GLU A 44 -15.98 -1.15 9.72
N THR A 45 -15.42 0.07 9.87
CA THR A 45 -15.79 1.01 10.92
C THR A 45 -17.28 1.37 10.83
N LEU A 46 -17.78 1.63 9.62
CA LEU A 46 -19.21 1.95 9.43
C LEU A 46 -20.12 0.79 9.84
N VAL A 47 -19.75 -0.43 9.48
CA VAL A 47 -20.54 -1.64 9.77
C VAL A 47 -20.53 -1.96 11.27
N GLN A 48 -19.37 -1.85 11.94
CA GLN A 48 -19.22 -2.24 13.34
C GLN A 48 -19.64 -1.14 14.32
N HIS A 49 -19.39 0.12 13.99
CA HIS A 49 -19.47 1.25 14.93
C HIS A 49 -20.35 2.41 14.45
N GLY A 50 -20.83 2.38 13.21
CA GLY A 50 -21.73 3.37 12.65
C GLY A 50 -21.08 4.65 12.12
N GLU A 51 -21.92 5.61 11.71
CA GLU A 51 -21.50 6.82 10.99
C GLU A 51 -20.65 7.77 11.85
N GLU A 52 -20.92 7.88 13.15
CA GLU A 52 -20.16 8.75 14.04
C GLU A 52 -18.70 8.31 14.18
N ALA A 53 -18.46 7.00 14.35
CA ALA A 53 -17.12 6.44 14.43
C ALA A 53 -16.37 6.58 13.09
N LEU A 54 -17.05 6.43 11.96
CA LEU A 54 -16.48 6.69 10.65
C LEU A 54 -16.03 8.15 10.49
N GLU A 55 -16.86 9.11 10.93
CA GLU A 55 -16.48 10.54 10.85
C GLU A 55 -15.32 10.86 11.78
N GLN A 56 -15.25 10.24 12.97
CA GLN A 56 -14.10 10.36 13.88
C GLN A 56 -12.80 9.82 13.24
N LEU A 57 -12.86 8.65 12.60
CA LEU A 57 -11.72 8.10 11.85
C LEU A 57 -11.26 9.05 10.73
N CYS A 58 -12.20 9.58 9.96
CA CYS A 58 -11.89 10.56 8.92
C CYS A 58 -11.29 11.86 9.49
N ALA A 59 -11.79 12.33 10.63
CA ALA A 59 -11.27 13.51 11.31
C ALA A 59 -9.84 13.31 11.80
N GLN A 60 -9.49 12.15 12.35
CA GLN A 60 -8.12 11.79 12.76
C GLN A 60 -7.17 11.84 11.57
N VAL A 61 -7.57 11.30 10.41
CA VAL A 61 -6.77 11.36 9.18
C VAL A 61 -6.59 12.82 8.72
N ARG A 62 -7.65 13.63 8.66
CA ARG A 62 -7.55 15.04 8.26
C ARG A 62 -6.59 15.81 9.15
N GLN A 63 -6.59 15.55 10.44
CA GLN A 63 -5.71 16.16 11.44
C GLN A 63 -4.26 15.61 11.41
N GLY A 64 -3.99 14.58 10.61
CA GLY A 64 -2.68 13.92 10.59
C GLY A 64 -2.38 13.09 11.83
N LYS A 65 -3.41 12.71 12.60
CA LYS A 65 -3.28 11.88 13.80
C LYS A 65 -3.24 10.39 13.50
N PHE A 66 -3.69 9.99 12.32
CA PHE A 66 -3.62 8.63 11.81
C PHE A 66 -2.99 8.60 10.42
N LEU A 67 -1.92 7.83 10.25
CA LEU A 67 -1.18 7.65 9.00
C LEU A 67 -1.11 6.18 8.63
N LEU A 68 -1.12 5.89 7.30
CA LEU A 68 -1.00 4.55 6.72
C LEU A 68 0.02 4.55 5.58
N SER A 69 0.85 3.53 5.51
CA SER A 69 1.63 3.21 4.30
C SER A 69 0.80 2.36 3.32
N ASP A 70 1.28 2.26 2.08
CA ASP A 70 0.91 1.15 1.22
C ASP A 70 1.32 -0.17 1.90
N THR A 71 0.71 -1.29 1.49
CA THR A 71 1.18 -2.59 1.94
C THR A 71 2.44 -2.99 1.18
N MET A 72 3.34 -3.66 1.85
CA MET A 72 4.63 -4.13 1.36
C MET A 72 4.78 -5.62 1.67
N PRO A 73 5.53 -6.40 0.87
CA PRO A 73 5.65 -7.82 1.10
C PRO A 73 6.61 -8.15 2.25
N TRP A 74 6.42 -9.33 2.81
CA TRP A 74 7.36 -9.99 3.70
C TRP A 74 7.56 -11.45 3.26
N TYR A 75 8.73 -12.01 3.56
CA TYR A 75 9.07 -13.42 3.38
C TYR A 75 9.83 -13.94 4.60
N GLY A 76 9.30 -14.97 5.23
CA GLY A 76 9.81 -15.46 6.52
C GLY A 76 9.81 -14.34 7.56
N GLU A 77 10.97 -14.00 8.07
CA GLU A 77 11.16 -12.89 9.00
C GLU A 77 11.61 -11.58 8.32
N THR A 78 11.79 -11.58 7.00
CA THR A 78 12.32 -10.42 6.27
C THR A 78 11.20 -9.52 5.77
N PHE A 79 11.27 -8.24 6.10
CA PHE A 79 10.43 -7.17 5.58
C PHE A 79 11.10 -6.51 4.37
N TYR A 80 10.31 -6.13 3.38
CA TYR A 80 10.78 -5.50 2.15
C TYR A 80 10.20 -4.10 2.00
N LEU A 81 11.00 -3.18 1.51
CA LEU A 81 10.62 -1.81 1.17
C LEU A 81 10.51 -1.62 -0.33
N PRO A 82 9.71 -0.66 -0.82
CA PRO A 82 9.68 -0.35 -2.23
C PRO A 82 11.06 0.14 -2.69
N LYS A 83 11.49 -0.34 -3.85
CA LYS A 83 12.73 0.12 -4.47
C LYS A 83 12.64 1.61 -4.74
N PRO A 84 13.63 2.41 -4.30
CA PRO A 84 13.67 3.84 -4.59
C PRO A 84 13.67 4.15 -6.09
N ILE A 85 12.85 5.12 -6.49
CA ILE A 85 12.87 5.69 -7.83
C ILE A 85 13.99 6.70 -7.87
N ALA A 86 15.20 6.22 -8.16
CA ALA A 86 16.40 7.03 -8.27
C ALA A 86 17.20 6.61 -9.52
N ALA A 87 17.87 7.58 -10.14
CA ALA A 87 18.80 7.29 -11.20
C ALA A 87 20.08 6.67 -10.62
N SER A 88 20.64 5.68 -11.30
CA SER A 88 22.00 5.21 -10.97
C SER A 88 22.99 6.18 -11.60
N GLU A 89 23.89 6.72 -10.80
CA GLU A 89 24.98 7.60 -11.24
C GLU A 89 26.25 6.83 -11.59
N SER A 90 26.25 5.51 -11.35
CA SER A 90 27.42 4.68 -11.60
C SER A 90 27.79 4.62 -13.09
N THR A 91 29.04 4.96 -13.37
CA THR A 91 29.67 4.84 -14.70
C THR A 91 30.41 3.52 -14.88
N GLU A 92 30.46 2.64 -13.85
CA GLU A 92 31.16 1.38 -13.95
C GLU A 92 30.48 0.40 -14.91
N GLU A 93 31.30 -0.33 -15.67
CA GLU A 93 30.83 -1.44 -16.51
C GLU A 93 30.40 -2.62 -15.65
N VAL A 94 29.16 -2.63 -15.23
CA VAL A 94 28.54 -3.78 -14.54
C VAL A 94 28.10 -4.79 -15.59
N GLU A 95 28.31 -6.07 -15.31
CA GLU A 95 27.84 -7.16 -16.14
C GLU A 95 26.35 -6.99 -16.52
N THR A 96 26.04 -7.07 -17.81
CA THR A 96 24.70 -6.79 -18.37
C THR A 96 23.60 -7.63 -17.69
N THR A 97 23.91 -8.84 -17.26
CA THR A 97 23.03 -9.75 -16.54
C THR A 97 22.67 -9.25 -15.14
N LEU A 98 23.62 -8.72 -14.39
CA LEU A 98 23.40 -8.13 -13.06
C LEU A 98 22.57 -6.84 -13.16
N ARG A 99 22.90 -5.96 -14.11
CA ARG A 99 22.10 -4.75 -14.38
C ARG A 99 20.63 -5.08 -14.67
N LYS A 100 20.37 -6.13 -15.48
CA LYS A 100 19.00 -6.55 -15.77
C LYS A 100 18.28 -7.08 -14.53
N LYS A 101 18.98 -7.85 -13.67
CA LYS A 101 18.42 -8.34 -12.40
C LYS A 101 18.05 -7.18 -11.47
N VAL A 102 18.96 -6.23 -11.25
CA VAL A 102 18.72 -5.06 -10.39
C VAL A 102 17.59 -4.17 -10.92
N LYS A 103 17.49 -4.01 -12.25
CA LYS A 103 16.39 -3.27 -12.87
C LYS A 103 15.02 -3.90 -12.60
N LYS A 104 14.94 -5.24 -12.55
CA LYS A 104 13.71 -5.99 -12.30
C LYS A 104 13.28 -6.01 -10.85
N LEU A 105 14.18 -5.67 -9.92
CA LEU A 105 13.82 -5.59 -8.51
C LEU A 105 12.73 -4.53 -8.30
N VAL A 106 11.70 -4.90 -7.58
CA VAL A 106 10.62 -4.02 -7.13
C VAL A 106 10.75 -3.74 -5.64
N TRP A 107 11.28 -4.70 -4.91
CA TRP A 107 11.36 -4.72 -3.46
C TRP A 107 12.79 -4.93 -2.99
N ILE A 108 13.17 -4.23 -1.93
CA ILE A 108 14.50 -4.31 -1.31
C ILE A 108 14.33 -4.75 0.15
N PRO A 109 15.04 -5.80 0.63
CA PRO A 109 15.02 -6.17 2.03
C PRO A 109 15.44 -5.00 2.92
N VAL A 110 14.77 -4.81 4.06
CA VAL A 110 15.03 -3.69 4.98
C VAL A 110 16.50 -3.60 5.37
N LEU A 111 17.13 -4.72 5.74
CA LEU A 111 18.54 -4.73 6.16
C LEU A 111 19.55 -4.55 5.02
N GLU A 112 19.12 -4.73 3.78
CA GLU A 112 19.95 -4.53 2.60
C GLU A 112 19.76 -3.12 1.99
N PHE A 113 18.84 -2.34 2.51
CA PHE A 113 18.47 -1.06 1.91
C PHE A 113 19.66 -0.09 1.83
N ASP A 114 20.45 0.05 2.90
CA ASP A 114 21.64 0.91 2.91
C ASP A 114 22.73 0.41 1.93
N ARG A 115 22.83 -0.92 1.71
CA ARG A 115 23.73 -1.52 0.71
C ARG A 115 23.25 -1.24 -0.71
N TYR A 116 21.94 -1.39 -0.94
CA TYR A 116 21.32 -1.03 -2.22
C TYR A 116 21.52 0.46 -2.54
N ALA A 117 21.26 1.34 -1.58
CA ALA A 117 21.41 2.78 -1.75
C ALA A 117 22.84 3.16 -2.17
N ARG A 118 23.87 2.62 -1.51
CA ARG A 118 25.28 2.82 -1.92
C ARG A 118 25.56 2.34 -3.33
N SER A 119 24.93 1.24 -3.74
CA SER A 119 25.15 0.68 -5.07
C SER A 119 24.65 1.57 -6.22
N LEU A 120 23.78 2.54 -5.95
CA LEU A 120 23.38 3.52 -6.96
C LEU A 120 24.55 4.38 -7.44
N HIS A 121 25.57 4.58 -6.58
CA HIS A 121 26.82 5.28 -6.92
C HIS A 121 27.94 4.31 -7.27
N GLU A 122 28.06 3.18 -6.56
CA GLU A 122 29.16 2.22 -6.71
C GLU A 122 28.93 1.18 -7.83
N GLY A 123 27.68 1.01 -8.28
CA GLY A 123 27.36 0.16 -9.44
C GLY A 123 27.07 -1.32 -9.14
N HIS A 124 27.33 -1.83 -7.95
CA HIS A 124 27.20 -3.24 -7.62
C HIS A 124 26.18 -3.53 -6.52
N PHE A 125 25.08 -4.18 -6.88
CA PHE A 125 24.13 -4.74 -5.91
C PHE A 125 23.73 -6.16 -6.32
N THR A 126 23.92 -7.09 -5.42
CA THR A 126 23.36 -8.44 -5.52
C THR A 126 22.60 -8.66 -4.22
N PRO A 127 21.26 -8.77 -4.27
CA PRO A 127 20.51 -9.10 -3.08
C PRO A 127 20.95 -10.48 -2.57
N ASP A 128 20.99 -10.62 -1.26
CA ASP A 128 21.12 -11.92 -0.64
C ASP A 128 19.88 -12.77 -0.97
N GLU A 129 19.54 -13.77 -0.23
CA GLU A 129 18.40 -14.62 -0.53
C GLU A 129 17.08 -13.83 -0.67
N GLN A 130 16.52 -13.84 -1.88
CA GLN A 130 15.19 -13.31 -2.17
C GLN A 130 14.32 -14.41 -2.75
N PRO A 131 13.02 -14.43 -2.44
CA PRO A 131 12.11 -15.34 -3.14
C PRO A 131 12.05 -14.94 -4.63
N GLU A 132 11.96 -15.90 -5.52
CA GLU A 132 11.72 -15.63 -6.96
C GLU A 132 10.40 -14.87 -7.15
N SER A 133 9.43 -15.15 -6.30
CA SER A 133 8.12 -14.48 -6.24
C SER A 133 7.51 -14.64 -4.86
N PHE A 134 6.74 -13.66 -4.39
CA PHE A 134 5.97 -13.74 -3.15
C PHE A 134 4.71 -14.61 -3.29
N GLY A 135 4.41 -15.09 -4.50
CA GLY A 135 3.24 -15.91 -4.78
C GLY A 135 3.06 -16.19 -6.26
N THR A 136 1.86 -16.59 -6.65
CA THR A 136 1.56 -16.97 -8.01
C THR A 136 0.28 -16.28 -8.51
N HIS A 137 0.37 -15.68 -9.69
CA HIS A 137 -0.79 -15.19 -10.44
C HIS A 137 -1.47 -16.33 -11.14
N TYR A 138 -2.78 -16.35 -11.11
CA TYR A 138 -3.60 -17.28 -11.89
C TYR A 138 -4.95 -16.68 -12.23
N GLU A 139 -5.62 -17.26 -13.19
CA GLU A 139 -6.97 -16.88 -13.61
C GLU A 139 -7.98 -17.95 -13.21
N GLN A 140 -9.15 -17.53 -12.80
CA GLN A 140 -10.25 -18.42 -12.49
C GLN A 140 -11.49 -18.04 -13.29
N THR A 141 -12.07 -19.01 -14.00
CA THR A 141 -13.36 -18.84 -14.67
C THR A 141 -14.47 -18.89 -13.64
N LYS A 142 -15.33 -17.89 -13.64
CA LYS A 142 -16.57 -17.82 -12.86
C LYS A 142 -17.78 -17.66 -13.78
N ALA A 143 -18.93 -17.98 -13.26
CA ALA A 143 -20.20 -17.84 -13.97
C ALA A 143 -21.00 -16.68 -13.37
N ALA A 144 -21.37 -15.71 -14.21
CA ALA A 144 -22.39 -14.75 -13.85
C ALA A 144 -23.76 -15.38 -14.17
N VAL A 145 -24.54 -15.63 -13.12
CA VAL A 145 -25.89 -16.21 -13.24
C VAL A 145 -26.88 -15.06 -13.03
N PRO A 146 -27.44 -14.48 -14.12
CA PRO A 146 -28.43 -13.42 -14.00
C PRO A 146 -29.78 -14.03 -13.56
N MET A 147 -30.66 -13.19 -13.00
CA MET A 147 -32.03 -13.63 -12.67
C MET A 147 -32.83 -14.04 -13.89
N GLN A 148 -32.52 -13.50 -15.10
CA GLN A 148 -33.10 -13.84 -16.38
C GLN A 148 -32.00 -13.83 -17.46
N GLY A 149 -32.00 -14.82 -18.33
CA GLY A 149 -31.06 -14.98 -19.44
C GLY A 149 -30.02 -16.08 -19.20
N ASP A 150 -29.06 -16.19 -20.11
CA ASP A 150 -28.06 -17.24 -20.11
C ASP A 150 -26.91 -16.91 -19.15
N THR A 151 -26.37 -17.95 -18.53
CA THR A 151 -25.15 -17.86 -17.70
C THR A 151 -23.95 -17.48 -18.56
N MET A 152 -23.25 -16.41 -18.19
CA MET A 152 -22.09 -15.95 -18.93
C MET A 152 -20.80 -16.21 -18.11
N PRO A 153 -19.85 -16.97 -18.70
CA PRO A 153 -18.54 -17.14 -18.06
C PRO A 153 -17.72 -15.85 -18.13
N TYR A 154 -16.96 -15.59 -17.08
CA TYR A 154 -15.99 -14.50 -17.04
C TYR A 154 -14.74 -14.92 -16.28
N GLN A 155 -13.59 -14.32 -16.62
CA GLN A 155 -12.31 -14.59 -15.97
C GLN A 155 -12.07 -13.59 -14.84
N VAL A 156 -11.44 -14.07 -13.76
CA VAL A 156 -10.99 -13.25 -12.66
C VAL A 156 -9.51 -13.54 -12.43
N GLY A 157 -8.67 -12.51 -12.54
CA GLY A 157 -7.26 -12.60 -12.19
C GLY A 157 -7.09 -12.60 -10.65
N LEU A 158 -6.29 -13.51 -10.16
CA LEU A 158 -6.06 -13.74 -8.74
C LEU A 158 -4.57 -13.83 -8.46
N PHE A 159 -4.18 -13.47 -7.23
CA PHE A 159 -2.85 -13.71 -6.71
C PHE A 159 -2.96 -14.56 -5.43
N ARG A 160 -2.16 -15.61 -5.33
CA ARG A 160 -2.06 -16.42 -4.12
C ARG A 160 -0.66 -16.31 -3.57
N PHE A 161 -0.56 -15.83 -2.33
CA PHE A 161 0.73 -15.77 -1.63
C PHE A 161 1.32 -17.16 -1.45
N ALA A 162 2.65 -17.25 -1.58
CA ALA A 162 3.39 -18.47 -1.27
C ALA A 162 3.38 -18.73 0.26
N PRO A 163 3.68 -19.96 0.72
CA PRO A 163 3.96 -20.20 2.12
C PRO A 163 5.02 -19.23 2.65
N ASP A 164 4.88 -18.81 3.89
CA ASP A 164 5.79 -17.85 4.55
C ASP A 164 5.92 -16.50 3.83
N CYS A 165 4.92 -16.12 3.02
CA CYS A 165 4.80 -14.83 2.37
C CYS A 165 3.48 -14.16 2.72
N GLY A 166 3.48 -12.84 2.71
CA GLY A 166 2.27 -12.03 2.91
C GLY A 166 2.58 -10.55 2.79
N LEU A 167 1.72 -9.73 3.35
CA LEU A 167 1.86 -8.28 3.33
C LEU A 167 2.00 -7.72 4.74
N TYR A 168 2.71 -6.62 4.85
CA TYR A 168 2.70 -5.78 6.04
C TYR A 168 2.44 -4.34 5.65
N PHE A 169 2.01 -3.54 6.59
CA PHE A 169 1.93 -2.10 6.45
C PHE A 169 2.40 -1.41 7.73
N ILE A 170 2.78 -0.15 7.60
CA ILE A 170 3.15 0.71 8.72
C ILE A 170 2.02 1.71 8.92
N CYS A 171 1.61 1.88 10.17
CA CYS A 171 0.71 2.94 10.56
C CYS A 171 1.33 3.82 11.66
N GLY A 172 0.85 5.05 11.76
CA GLY A 172 1.26 6.00 12.77
C GLY A 172 0.07 6.60 13.49
N PHE A 173 0.15 6.70 14.82
CA PHE A 173 -0.87 7.31 15.67
C PHE A 173 -0.26 8.39 16.57
N THR A 174 -1.05 9.39 16.92
CA THR A 174 -0.66 10.41 17.90
C THR A 174 -1.17 10.11 19.29
N GLU A 175 -2.20 9.30 19.44
CA GLU A 175 -2.85 8.93 20.69
C GLU A 175 -2.56 7.47 21.01
N ASP A 176 -2.46 7.14 22.30
CA ASP A 176 -2.23 5.77 22.75
C ASP A 176 -3.53 4.94 22.65
N GLY A 177 -3.38 3.62 22.45
CA GLY A 177 -4.51 2.68 22.35
C GLY A 177 -5.12 2.56 20.96
N GLN A 178 -4.87 3.48 20.03
CA GLN A 178 -5.43 3.43 18.67
C GLN A 178 -4.93 2.24 17.83
N ASP A 179 -3.79 1.67 18.19
CA ASP A 179 -3.26 0.45 17.58
C ASP A 179 -4.09 -0.80 17.97
N GLU A 180 -4.66 -0.84 19.17
CA GLU A 180 -5.55 -1.90 19.61
C GLU A 180 -6.91 -1.82 18.90
N ASP A 181 -7.45 -0.60 18.72
CA ASP A 181 -8.67 -0.36 17.94
C ASP A 181 -8.48 -0.79 16.48
N LEU A 182 -7.32 -0.45 15.88
CA LEU A 182 -7.00 -0.87 14.52
C LEU A 182 -6.86 -2.38 14.41
N GLU A 183 -6.20 -3.05 15.37
CA GLU A 183 -6.05 -4.50 15.40
C GLU A 183 -7.42 -5.20 15.43
N TYR A 184 -8.33 -4.71 16.26
CA TYR A 184 -9.70 -5.20 16.31
C TYR A 184 -10.44 -5.04 14.97
N LEU A 185 -10.31 -3.89 14.31
CA LEU A 185 -10.88 -3.68 12.97
C LEU A 185 -10.25 -4.59 11.91
N LEU A 186 -8.93 -4.87 12.02
CA LEU A 186 -8.24 -5.77 11.11
C LEU A 186 -8.71 -7.23 11.27
N ASP A 187 -9.05 -7.66 12.46
CA ASP A 187 -9.61 -9.01 12.70
C ASP A 187 -10.96 -9.18 11.98
N TRP A 188 -11.85 -8.19 12.07
CA TRP A 188 -13.11 -8.19 11.34
C TRP A 188 -12.90 -8.11 9.82
N LEU A 189 -12.05 -7.20 9.37
CA LEU A 189 -11.71 -7.05 7.97
C LEU A 189 -11.06 -8.33 7.40
N GLY A 190 -10.22 -9.00 8.19
CA GLY A 190 -9.60 -10.27 7.82
C GLY A 190 -10.62 -11.39 7.61
N ALA A 191 -11.64 -11.46 8.47
CA ALA A 191 -12.73 -12.43 8.33
C ALA A 191 -13.65 -12.10 7.13
N THR A 192 -13.93 -10.81 6.90
CA THR A 192 -14.71 -10.31 5.75
C THR A 192 -13.94 -10.49 4.44
N GLY A 193 -12.65 -10.13 4.44
CA GLY A 193 -11.75 -10.11 3.30
C GLY A 193 -11.53 -8.70 2.76
N ILE A 194 -10.39 -8.51 2.09
CA ILE A 194 -9.98 -7.22 1.50
C ILE A 194 -9.73 -7.35 0.00
N GLY A 195 -10.06 -6.31 -0.74
CA GLY A 195 -9.92 -6.25 -2.19
C GLY A 195 -11.22 -6.52 -2.93
N GLY A 196 -11.14 -7.00 -4.16
CA GLY A 196 -12.30 -7.37 -4.96
C GLY A 196 -12.75 -8.81 -4.73
N LYS A 197 -14.03 -9.08 -5.06
CA LYS A 197 -14.60 -10.43 -4.99
C LYS A 197 -14.64 -11.07 -3.60
N VAL A 198 -14.67 -10.26 -2.54
CA VAL A 198 -14.77 -10.74 -1.14
C VAL A 198 -16.01 -11.62 -0.91
N SER A 199 -17.14 -11.32 -1.56
CA SER A 199 -18.34 -12.16 -1.52
C SER A 199 -18.15 -13.56 -2.11
N SER A 200 -17.06 -13.78 -2.84
CA SER A 200 -16.64 -15.09 -3.34
C SER A 200 -15.57 -15.75 -2.46
N GLY A 201 -15.30 -15.21 -1.29
CA GLY A 201 -14.37 -15.76 -0.29
C GLY A 201 -12.90 -15.41 -0.51
N TYR A 202 -12.57 -14.41 -1.35
CA TYR A 202 -11.19 -13.96 -1.56
C TYR A 202 -10.80 -12.86 -0.58
N GLY A 203 -9.48 -12.69 -0.42
CA GLY A 203 -8.89 -11.62 0.37
C GLY A 203 -8.96 -11.82 1.88
N LYS A 204 -9.28 -13.02 2.37
CA LYS A 204 -9.28 -13.32 3.81
C LYS A 204 -7.86 -13.42 4.33
N PHE A 205 -7.64 -12.85 5.52
CA PHE A 205 -6.34 -12.80 6.16
C PHE A 205 -6.48 -12.77 7.68
N HIS A 206 -5.37 -12.92 8.38
CA HIS A 206 -5.26 -12.64 9.80
C HIS A 206 -3.97 -11.89 10.11
N VAL A 207 -3.94 -11.17 11.23
CA VAL A 207 -2.75 -10.51 11.74
C VAL A 207 -1.88 -11.55 12.43
N VAL A 208 -0.68 -11.81 11.91
CA VAL A 208 0.27 -12.76 12.53
C VAL A 208 1.21 -12.08 13.50
N GLN A 209 1.42 -10.76 13.36
CA GLN A 209 2.31 -10.01 14.24
C GLN A 209 1.98 -8.52 14.23
N LYS A 210 2.01 -7.90 15.40
CA LYS A 210 2.03 -6.45 15.61
C LYS A 210 3.34 -6.07 16.28
N LEU A 211 4.06 -5.11 15.70
CA LEU A 211 5.34 -4.62 16.22
C LEU A 211 5.25 -3.11 16.49
N CYS A 212 5.58 -2.71 17.72
CA CYS A 212 5.75 -1.30 18.07
C CYS A 212 7.13 -0.82 17.62
N LEU A 213 7.18 0.03 16.59
CA LEU A 213 8.46 0.54 16.07
C LEU A 213 9.10 1.57 17.00
N ASN A 214 8.39 2.07 18.01
CA ASN A 214 8.94 2.97 19.01
C ASN A 214 9.78 2.25 20.07
N THR A 215 9.53 0.93 20.25
CA THR A 215 10.29 0.03 21.12
C THR A 215 10.87 -1.15 20.31
N PRO A 216 11.82 -0.86 19.39
CA PRO A 216 12.29 -1.86 18.44
C PRO A 216 13.07 -2.99 19.13
N SER A 217 12.78 -4.24 18.78
CA SER A 217 13.35 -5.45 19.38
C SER A 217 14.51 -6.06 18.59
N ASP A 218 14.51 -5.88 17.27
CA ASP A 218 15.46 -6.51 16.33
C ASP A 218 16.12 -5.49 15.40
N ALA A 219 16.99 -5.96 14.50
CA ALA A 219 17.74 -5.11 13.60
C ALA A 219 16.85 -4.40 12.57
N GLN A 220 15.82 -5.07 12.04
CA GLN A 220 14.93 -4.50 11.03
C GLN A 220 14.06 -3.40 11.65
N THR A 221 13.44 -3.67 12.80
CA THR A 221 12.61 -2.68 13.51
C THR A 221 13.43 -1.49 13.98
N LYS A 222 14.71 -1.68 14.38
CA LYS A 222 15.65 -0.58 14.68
C LYS A 222 15.95 0.26 13.44
N TRP A 223 16.18 -0.37 12.30
CA TRP A 223 16.41 0.33 11.03
C TRP A 223 15.18 1.14 10.61
N LEU A 224 13.99 0.50 10.63
CA LEU A 224 12.71 1.16 10.31
C LEU A 224 12.46 2.36 11.23
N ARG A 225 12.65 2.20 12.53
CA ARG A 225 12.50 3.28 13.52
C ARG A 225 13.42 4.45 13.21
N ARG A 226 14.71 4.19 12.94
CA ARG A 226 15.68 5.21 12.57
C ARG A 226 15.22 5.99 11.34
N ALA A 227 14.84 5.29 10.27
CA ALA A 227 14.42 5.89 9.00
C ALA A 227 13.13 6.70 9.14
N LEU A 228 12.12 6.20 9.87
CA LEU A 228 10.86 6.92 10.15
C LEU A 228 11.08 8.19 10.99
N SER A 229 12.10 8.20 11.83
CA SER A 229 12.42 9.34 12.71
C SER A 229 13.39 10.34 12.08
N ALA A 230 14.00 10.01 10.95
CA ALA A 230 14.96 10.88 10.30
C ALA A 230 14.27 12.13 9.71
N ASN A 231 14.90 13.29 9.94
CA ASN A 231 14.40 14.58 9.48
C ASN A 231 15.28 15.21 8.39
N SER A 232 16.14 14.40 7.75
CA SER A 232 17.03 14.81 6.66
C SER A 232 16.60 14.16 5.35
N ALA A 233 16.58 14.95 4.29
CA ALA A 233 16.38 14.47 2.93
C ALA A 233 17.61 13.67 2.44
N PRO A 234 17.45 12.81 1.42
CA PRO A 234 16.20 12.52 0.71
C PRO A 234 15.23 11.63 1.52
N TYR A 235 13.96 11.72 1.16
CA TYR A 235 12.87 10.95 1.79
C TYR A 235 12.30 9.93 0.82
N LEU A 236 12.23 8.67 1.25
CA LEU A 236 11.49 7.61 0.56
C LEU A 236 10.02 7.69 0.95
N LEU A 237 9.13 7.77 -0.03
CA LEU A 237 7.68 7.74 0.16
C LEU A 237 7.20 6.30 0.31
N LEU A 238 6.48 6.00 1.40
CA LEU A 238 5.89 4.67 1.64
C LEU A 238 4.39 4.59 1.33
N THR A 239 3.78 5.70 1.00
CA THR A 239 2.34 5.81 0.76
C THR A 239 2.08 6.34 -0.63
N THR A 240 1.26 5.66 -1.41
CA THR A 240 0.70 6.27 -2.62
C THR A 240 -0.15 7.47 -2.22
N SER A 241 0.34 8.67 -2.50
CA SER A 241 -0.27 9.91 -2.00
C SER A 241 -0.08 11.09 -2.95
N LEU A 242 -0.85 12.15 -2.74
CA LEU A 242 -0.88 13.34 -3.56
C LEU A 242 -0.70 14.57 -2.66
N PRO A 243 0.28 15.45 -2.93
CA PRO A 243 0.39 16.75 -2.27
C PRO A 243 -0.88 17.60 -2.50
N GLN A 244 -1.18 18.49 -1.57
CA GLN A 244 -2.20 19.52 -1.80
C GLN A 244 -1.74 20.50 -2.89
N THR A 245 -2.68 21.24 -3.47
CA THR A 245 -2.37 22.11 -4.61
C THR A 245 -1.30 23.16 -4.28
N ASP A 246 -1.33 23.68 -3.07
CA ASP A 246 -0.36 24.64 -2.54
C ASP A 246 0.97 24.03 -2.11
N GLU A 247 1.05 22.71 -1.98
CA GLU A 247 2.26 21.97 -1.65
C GLU A 247 3.03 21.47 -2.90
N LEU A 248 2.38 21.42 -4.07
CA LEU A 248 2.87 20.71 -5.27
C LEU A 248 4.27 21.15 -5.68
N ASP A 249 4.47 22.44 -5.88
CA ASP A 249 5.74 22.97 -6.39
C ASP A 249 6.89 22.64 -5.43
N HIS A 250 6.65 22.86 -4.13
CA HIS A 250 7.64 22.55 -3.09
C HIS A 250 7.90 21.05 -2.95
N ALA A 251 6.86 20.24 -2.96
CA ALA A 251 6.97 18.78 -2.80
C ALA A 251 7.72 18.12 -3.97
N LEU A 252 7.57 18.65 -5.18
CA LEU A 252 8.16 18.08 -6.40
C LEU A 252 9.54 18.64 -6.73
N GLU A 253 10.00 19.67 -6.03
CA GLU A 253 11.33 20.21 -6.22
C GLU A 253 12.41 19.16 -5.93
N GLY A 254 13.25 18.85 -6.93
CA GLY A 254 14.30 17.83 -6.83
C GLY A 254 13.82 16.41 -6.60
N ALA A 255 12.52 16.12 -6.81
CA ALA A 255 11.94 14.81 -6.60
C ALA A 255 12.16 13.86 -7.77
N SER A 256 12.37 12.58 -7.50
CA SER A 256 12.34 11.49 -8.46
C SER A 256 11.11 10.61 -8.16
N PHE A 257 10.14 10.61 -9.05
CA PHE A 257 8.86 9.98 -8.79
C PHE A 257 8.24 9.30 -10.00
N GLN A 258 7.27 8.44 -9.74
CA GLN A 258 6.37 7.88 -10.74
C GLN A 258 4.93 8.22 -10.36
N LEU A 259 4.14 8.62 -11.36
CA LEU A 259 2.71 8.83 -11.19
C LEU A 259 1.95 7.53 -11.46
N ILE A 260 1.01 7.24 -10.58
CA ILE A 260 0.04 6.16 -10.78
C ILE A 260 -1.38 6.73 -10.84
N ARG A 261 -2.15 6.22 -11.78
CA ARG A 261 -3.55 6.58 -11.91
C ARG A 261 -4.37 5.90 -10.83
N ARG A 262 -5.15 6.68 -10.08
CA ARG A 262 -6.12 6.19 -9.10
C ARG A 262 -7.53 6.54 -9.56
N SER A 263 -8.31 5.53 -9.87
CA SER A 263 -9.71 5.62 -10.33
C SER A 263 -10.53 4.57 -9.60
N GLY A 264 -11.64 4.13 -10.15
CA GLY A 264 -12.49 3.06 -9.65
C GLY A 264 -13.93 3.52 -9.41
N PHE A 265 -14.71 2.63 -8.83
CA PHE A 265 -16.10 2.88 -8.49
C PHE A 265 -16.25 3.08 -6.99
N MET A 266 -17.24 3.87 -6.59
CA MET A 266 -17.62 3.96 -5.20
C MET A 266 -18.43 2.70 -4.82
N ALA A 267 -18.16 2.18 -3.62
CA ALA A 267 -19.01 1.21 -2.97
C ALA A 267 -19.98 1.99 -2.07
N SER A 268 -21.28 1.81 -2.27
CA SER A 268 -22.32 2.45 -1.47
C SER A 268 -23.63 1.72 -1.67
N ASP A 269 -24.31 1.43 -0.56
CA ASP A 269 -25.65 0.87 -0.58
C ASP A 269 -26.74 1.94 -0.82
N ARG A 270 -26.35 3.22 -0.86
CA ARG A 270 -27.26 4.36 -1.09
C ARG A 270 -27.42 4.71 -2.57
N VAL A 271 -26.72 4.02 -3.46
CA VAL A 271 -26.84 4.22 -4.92
C VAL A 271 -27.09 2.91 -5.63
N GLU A 272 -28.10 2.89 -6.51
CA GLU A 272 -28.50 1.68 -7.25
C GLU A 272 -27.46 1.28 -8.32
N THR A 273 -26.75 2.25 -8.91
CA THR A 273 -25.76 2.02 -9.95
C THR A 273 -24.37 2.45 -9.47
N PRO A 274 -23.31 1.63 -9.68
CA PRO A 274 -21.97 1.99 -9.31
C PRO A 274 -21.51 3.28 -10.00
N LEU A 275 -21.22 4.32 -9.21
CA LEU A 275 -20.69 5.59 -9.71
C LEU A 275 -19.16 5.57 -9.74
N LYS A 276 -18.57 6.15 -10.79
CA LYS A 276 -17.12 6.31 -10.87
C LYS A 276 -16.66 7.38 -9.89
N LYS A 277 -15.50 7.15 -9.29
CA LYS A 277 -14.77 8.16 -8.51
C LYS A 277 -14.05 9.13 -9.45
N LYS A 278 -13.81 10.37 -9.03
CA LYS A 278 -12.88 11.29 -9.71
C LYS A 278 -11.52 10.62 -9.85
N THR A 279 -10.96 10.66 -11.06
CA THR A 279 -9.62 10.15 -11.32
C THR A 279 -8.57 11.12 -10.78
N GLN A 280 -7.56 10.60 -10.09
CA GLN A 280 -6.39 11.34 -9.64
C GLN A 280 -5.12 10.63 -10.07
N TYR A 281 -4.03 11.38 -10.22
CA TYR A 281 -2.69 10.87 -10.42
C TYR A 281 -1.89 11.14 -9.15
N ALA A 282 -1.44 10.08 -8.48
CA ALA A 282 -0.73 10.16 -7.21
C ALA A 282 0.73 9.74 -7.38
N LEU A 283 1.60 10.25 -6.52
CA LEU A 283 2.97 9.77 -6.39
C LEU A 283 2.94 8.34 -5.85
N SER A 284 3.66 7.42 -6.49
CA SER A 284 3.73 6.03 -6.01
C SER A 284 4.63 5.91 -4.79
N ALA A 285 4.38 4.93 -3.95
CA ALA A 285 5.39 4.46 -3.01
C ALA A 285 6.68 4.11 -3.75
N GLY A 286 7.83 4.35 -3.11
CA GLY A 286 9.15 4.28 -3.76
C GLY A 286 9.63 5.61 -4.36
N SER A 287 8.77 6.62 -4.51
CA SER A 287 9.20 7.96 -4.91
C SER A 287 10.17 8.55 -3.87
N VAL A 288 11.16 9.28 -4.36
CA VAL A 288 12.21 9.93 -3.55
C VAL A 288 12.05 11.43 -3.65
N LEU A 289 11.89 12.09 -2.51
CA LEU A 289 11.62 13.52 -2.43
C LEU A 289 12.67 14.24 -1.60
N GLN A 290 12.91 15.50 -1.90
CA GLN A 290 13.75 16.39 -1.09
C GLN A 290 12.92 17.08 0.01
N ASN A 291 11.63 17.25 -0.23
CA ASN A 291 10.72 17.95 0.66
C ASN A 291 9.54 17.06 1.05
N ARG A 292 9.12 17.17 2.31
CA ARG A 292 7.90 16.51 2.80
C ARG A 292 6.68 17.37 2.51
N TYR A 293 5.53 16.73 2.37
CA TYR A 293 4.23 17.35 2.26
C TYR A 293 3.22 16.67 3.19
N GLN A 294 2.08 17.27 3.44
CA GLN A 294 1.07 16.72 4.33
C GLN A 294 0.02 15.88 3.59
N GLY A 295 -0.26 16.23 2.32
CA GLY A 295 -1.34 15.62 1.58
C GLY A 295 -2.70 15.81 2.24
N ALA A 296 -3.71 15.10 1.77
CA ALA A 296 -5.07 15.27 2.28
C ALA A 296 -5.90 13.97 2.24
N LEU A 297 -7.06 14.03 2.83
CA LEU A 297 -8.18 13.12 2.60
C LEU A 297 -9.08 13.78 1.56
N TYR A 298 -8.97 13.37 0.28
CA TYR A 298 -9.67 13.99 -0.84
C TYR A 298 -11.08 13.44 -1.02
N ASP A 299 -12.06 14.31 -1.21
CA ASP A 299 -13.37 13.88 -1.69
C ASP A 299 -13.32 13.66 -3.21
N VAL A 300 -13.48 12.41 -3.62
CA VAL A 300 -13.48 11.97 -5.00
C VAL A 300 -14.86 11.53 -5.49
N GLY A 301 -15.92 11.84 -4.71
CA GLY A 301 -17.30 11.62 -5.08
C GLY A 301 -17.70 12.44 -6.31
N LEU A 302 -18.64 11.92 -7.09
CA LEU A 302 -19.30 12.60 -8.22
C LEU A 302 -20.78 12.84 -7.95
N SER A 303 -21.27 12.48 -6.77
CA SER A 303 -22.66 12.67 -6.36
C SER A 303 -22.71 13.35 -4.98
N ASP A 304 -23.82 14.03 -4.71
CA ASP A 304 -24.08 14.69 -3.43
C ASP A 304 -24.70 13.74 -2.38
N VAL A 305 -24.75 12.43 -2.66
CA VAL A 305 -25.37 11.44 -1.75
C VAL A 305 -24.59 11.32 -0.45
N HIS A 306 -23.27 11.18 -0.56
CA HIS A 306 -22.33 11.22 0.57
C HIS A 306 -20.92 11.45 0.03
N PRO A 307 -19.98 11.98 0.85
CA PRO A 307 -18.60 12.12 0.44
C PRO A 307 -17.95 10.74 0.23
N VAL A 308 -17.04 10.66 -0.74
CA VAL A 308 -16.26 9.47 -1.06
C VAL A 308 -14.79 9.82 -0.92
N TYR A 309 -14.19 9.36 0.16
CA TYR A 309 -12.85 9.77 0.50
C TYR A 309 -11.77 8.88 -0.16
N ARG A 310 -10.70 9.54 -0.62
CA ARG A 310 -9.44 8.91 -0.99
C ARG A 310 -8.35 9.37 -0.05
N TYR A 311 -7.75 8.41 0.63
CA TYR A 311 -6.63 8.63 1.51
C TYR A 311 -5.38 9.03 0.71
N SER A 312 -4.70 10.10 1.13
CA SER A 312 -3.49 10.61 0.49
C SER A 312 -2.54 11.29 1.49
N LYS A 313 -2.51 10.82 2.73
CA LYS A 313 -1.56 11.27 3.76
C LYS A 313 -0.29 10.45 3.69
N PRO A 314 0.89 11.06 3.47
CA PRO A 314 2.14 10.33 3.27
C PRO A 314 2.76 9.83 4.58
N ILE A 315 3.44 8.68 4.51
CA ILE A 315 4.50 8.29 5.44
C ILE A 315 5.82 8.39 4.68
N PHE A 316 6.78 9.07 5.29
CA PHE A 316 8.14 9.26 4.77
C PHE A 316 9.16 8.55 5.64
N MET A 317 10.20 8.00 5.01
CA MET A 317 11.43 7.57 5.64
C MET A 317 12.59 8.42 5.15
N GLY A 318 13.41 8.99 6.05
CA GLY A 318 14.68 9.57 5.63
C GLY A 318 15.67 8.45 5.30
N VAL A 319 16.27 8.53 4.13
CA VAL A 319 17.20 7.53 3.61
C VAL A 319 18.46 8.22 3.10
N THR A 320 19.55 7.45 2.99
CA THR A 320 20.78 7.93 2.31
C THR A 320 20.80 7.27 0.94
N LEU A 321 20.66 8.07 -0.10
CA LEU A 321 20.69 7.61 -1.50
C LEU A 321 21.80 8.32 -2.25
#